data_ca8fe8db3b0ee0efdcb5312bf98ad2d9
#
_entry.id   ca8fe8db3b0ee0efdcb5312bf98ad2d9
#
_cell.length_a   1.000
_cell.length_b   1.000
_cell.length_c   1.000
_cell.angle_alpha   90.00
_cell.angle_beta   90.00
_cell.angle_gamma   90.00
#
_symmetry.space_group_name_H-M   'P 1'
#
loop_
_entity.id
_entity.type
_entity.pdbx_description
1 polymer ?
#
loop_
_entity_poly.entity_id
_entity_poly.type
_entity_poly.pdbx_seq_one_letter_code
_entity_poly.pdbx_strand_id
1 'polypeptide(L)'
;MTSNSEIADRLEEIGNLLEATDVEFKPRAYRRAAETIRGQPTPVEEIIDAGGEEALQELDHVGEAIGSKVTQYVETGEIEELEDLREDLPVEMEALTRVEGVGPKTVGKLYEALEIQTLDDLEAAAEAGEIQEVSGFGAKTEQNILDGIDFARQSRKRQLLGAARPLADEALSYLRDVDAAERWEVAGSIRRWRATIGDVDVLVATEDPEAVVEAFTAWDRVDDVIEAGTTKASTRVAEVRIDLRTVVPEEFGSALQYFTGSRDHNITLRNYAIDREVKLNEYGAFDVSEIDDPDAGQRVGDRIGGETEESMYAALDLPWIPPEMREDRGEIEAAAAGDLPDLVGQDDVHGDLHTHTAWSDGDATITELARGAAEYGHDYLCISDHATGPGMVGGVGLEDDELREQMDEIRAVDDDLDEIDLLAGVEANIDADGTLSVADDVLADLDLVVASPHSALDQGTDAATERLIAAVEQPSVDVLGHPSGRLLNRREGMSFDVYQVAEAAADAGTALEINANSHRLDLWGSAVQTAVDGGAPIAINTDAHHPKEFPNVR
;
A
#
# COMPACT_ATOMS: atom_id res chain seq x y z
N MET A 1 5.46 -22.07 -13.17
CA MET A 1 5.39 -22.11 -11.68
C MET A 1 4.26 -21.21 -11.26
N THR A 2 3.28 -21.75 -10.58
CA THR A 2 2.12 -20.98 -10.07
C THR A 2 2.57 -20.16 -8.86
N SER A 3 2.34 -18.84 -8.84
CA SER A 3 2.75 -18.02 -7.70
C SER A 3 1.82 -18.20 -6.50
N ASN A 4 2.35 -18.05 -5.27
CA ASN A 4 1.53 -18.08 -4.05
C ASN A 4 0.42 -17.01 -4.09
N SER A 5 0.72 -15.84 -4.68
CA SER A 5 -0.27 -14.78 -4.87
C SER A 5 -1.42 -15.20 -5.77
N GLU A 6 -1.12 -15.87 -6.88
CA GLU A 6 -2.15 -16.35 -7.81
C GLU A 6 -3.08 -17.39 -7.14
N ILE A 7 -2.52 -18.34 -6.38
CA ILE A 7 -3.30 -19.30 -5.61
C ILE A 7 -4.19 -18.60 -4.58
N ALA A 8 -3.62 -17.64 -3.86
CA ALA A 8 -4.34 -16.84 -2.86
C ALA A 8 -5.50 -16.06 -3.49
N ASP A 9 -5.29 -15.44 -4.66
CA ASP A 9 -6.34 -14.70 -5.38
C ASP A 9 -7.51 -15.62 -5.78
N ARG A 10 -7.23 -16.88 -6.18
CA ARG A 10 -8.29 -17.86 -6.48
C ARG A 10 -9.09 -18.26 -5.25
N LEU A 11 -8.43 -18.44 -4.11
CA LEU A 11 -9.10 -18.73 -2.85
C LEU A 11 -9.94 -17.53 -2.36
N GLU A 12 -9.43 -16.32 -2.48
CA GLU A 12 -10.17 -15.10 -2.15
C GLU A 12 -11.41 -14.94 -3.04
N GLU A 13 -11.28 -15.23 -4.34
CA GLU A 13 -12.40 -15.21 -5.28
C GLU A 13 -13.49 -16.23 -4.89
N ILE A 14 -13.11 -17.47 -4.50
CA ILE A 14 -14.05 -18.45 -3.95
C ILE A 14 -14.77 -17.88 -2.73
N GLY A 15 -14.03 -17.29 -1.79
CA GLY A 15 -14.61 -16.65 -0.61
C GLY A 15 -15.64 -15.57 -0.97
N ASN A 16 -15.32 -14.72 -1.93
CA ASN A 16 -16.20 -13.64 -2.38
C ASN A 16 -17.46 -14.16 -3.09
N LEU A 17 -17.34 -15.15 -3.96
CA LEU A 17 -18.47 -15.78 -4.64
C LEU A 17 -19.41 -16.50 -3.67
N LEU A 18 -18.85 -17.23 -2.69
CA LEU A 18 -19.63 -17.87 -1.62
C LEU A 18 -20.37 -16.83 -0.76
N GLU A 19 -19.75 -15.71 -0.43
CA GLU A 19 -20.40 -14.63 0.32
C GLU A 19 -21.52 -13.97 -0.49
N ALA A 20 -21.32 -13.78 -1.78
CA ALA A 20 -22.32 -13.23 -2.69
C ALA A 20 -23.57 -14.12 -2.80
N THR A 21 -23.42 -15.43 -2.61
CA THR A 21 -24.51 -16.42 -2.59
C THR A 21 -25.05 -16.72 -1.20
N ASP A 22 -24.80 -15.85 -0.20
CA ASP A 22 -25.27 -15.97 1.20
C ASP A 22 -24.82 -17.26 1.91
N VAL A 23 -23.66 -17.82 1.56
CA VAL A 23 -23.07 -18.95 2.29
C VAL A 23 -22.39 -18.42 3.55
N GLU A 24 -22.79 -18.93 4.72
CA GLU A 24 -22.19 -18.57 6.01
C GLU A 24 -20.92 -19.38 6.33
N PHE A 25 -19.97 -18.78 7.07
CA PHE A 25 -18.72 -19.37 7.63
C PHE A 25 -17.63 -19.76 6.64
N LYS A 26 -17.95 -20.33 5.46
CA LYS A 26 -16.93 -20.71 4.47
C LYS A 26 -16.12 -19.53 3.89
N PRO A 27 -16.71 -18.38 3.56
CA PRO A 27 -15.97 -17.24 2.98
C PRO A 27 -14.77 -16.83 3.82
N ARG A 28 -14.93 -16.76 5.14
CA ARG A 28 -13.85 -16.36 6.05
C ARG A 28 -12.70 -17.38 6.06
N ALA A 29 -13.01 -18.68 6.01
CA ALA A 29 -11.98 -19.71 5.98
C ALA A 29 -11.12 -19.62 4.70
N TYR A 30 -11.73 -19.36 3.55
CA TYR A 30 -11.01 -19.17 2.29
C TYR A 30 -10.12 -17.93 2.30
N ARG A 31 -10.59 -16.79 2.84
CA ARG A 31 -9.79 -15.56 2.94
C ARG A 31 -8.58 -15.75 3.86
N ARG A 32 -8.75 -16.37 5.03
CA ARG A 32 -7.62 -16.66 5.93
C ARG A 32 -6.59 -17.58 5.29
N ALA A 33 -7.02 -18.61 4.60
CA ALA A 33 -6.11 -19.49 3.87
C ALA A 33 -5.40 -18.73 2.72
N ALA A 34 -6.09 -17.82 2.03
CA ALA A 34 -5.50 -16.97 1.02
C ALA A 34 -4.40 -16.07 1.61
N GLU A 35 -4.65 -15.45 2.75
CA GLU A 35 -3.66 -14.63 3.47
C GLU A 35 -2.45 -15.46 3.89
N THR A 36 -2.66 -16.63 4.49
CA THR A 36 -1.58 -17.56 4.86
C THR A 36 -0.73 -17.96 3.65
N ILE A 37 -1.35 -18.34 2.54
CA ILE A 37 -0.62 -18.76 1.33
C ILE A 37 0.13 -17.58 0.69
N ARG A 38 -0.48 -16.40 0.62
CA ARG A 38 0.16 -15.18 0.09
C ARG A 38 1.40 -14.79 0.90
N GLY A 39 1.36 -14.99 2.21
CA GLY A 39 2.46 -14.71 3.14
C GLY A 39 3.56 -15.78 3.19
N GLN A 40 3.42 -16.94 2.51
CA GLN A 40 4.45 -17.99 2.54
C GLN A 40 5.71 -17.58 1.78
N PRO A 41 6.90 -17.66 2.41
CA PRO A 41 8.17 -17.37 1.73
C PRO A 41 8.58 -18.48 0.74
N THR A 42 8.07 -19.71 0.94
CA THR A 42 8.34 -20.85 0.07
C THR A 42 7.20 -21.01 -0.93
N PRO A 43 7.47 -21.18 -2.24
CA PRO A 43 6.44 -21.52 -3.20
C PRO A 43 5.62 -22.72 -2.76
N VAL A 44 4.30 -22.61 -2.84
CA VAL A 44 3.37 -23.70 -2.45
C VAL A 44 3.63 -24.99 -3.25
N GLU A 45 4.05 -24.86 -4.51
CA GLU A 45 4.45 -25.98 -5.37
C GLU A 45 5.62 -26.77 -4.75
N GLU A 46 6.62 -26.09 -4.17
CA GLU A 46 7.74 -26.75 -3.48
C GLU A 46 7.29 -27.45 -2.17
N ILE A 47 6.32 -26.88 -1.45
CA ILE A 47 5.74 -27.49 -0.25
C ILE A 47 5.03 -28.79 -0.64
N ILE A 48 4.26 -28.78 -1.73
CA ILE A 48 3.57 -29.97 -2.25
C ILE A 48 4.59 -31.01 -2.72
N ASP A 49 5.62 -30.62 -3.45
CA ASP A 49 6.67 -31.52 -3.94
C ASP A 49 7.43 -32.21 -2.79
N ALA A 50 7.65 -31.49 -1.69
CA ALA A 50 8.40 -31.99 -0.53
C ALA A 50 7.59 -32.94 0.38
N GLY A 51 6.29 -32.70 0.56
CA GLY A 51 5.47 -33.41 1.55
C GLY A 51 4.04 -33.73 1.12
N GLY A 52 3.66 -33.43 -0.13
CA GLY A 52 2.31 -33.66 -0.64
C GLY A 52 1.27 -32.71 -0.04
N GLU A 53 0.00 -33.02 -0.26
CA GLU A 53 -1.14 -32.27 0.29
C GLU A 53 -1.12 -32.22 1.83
N GLU A 54 -0.54 -33.23 2.51
CA GLU A 54 -0.44 -33.24 3.97
C GLU A 54 0.45 -32.10 4.50
N ALA A 55 1.49 -31.70 3.75
CA ALA A 55 2.35 -30.59 4.14
C ALA A 55 1.66 -29.22 4.05
N LEU A 56 0.66 -29.07 3.16
CA LEU A 56 -0.15 -27.86 3.12
C LEU A 56 -1.06 -27.71 4.34
N GLN A 57 -1.47 -28.82 4.95
CA GLN A 57 -2.32 -28.83 6.14
C GLN A 57 -1.55 -28.47 7.42
N GLU A 58 -0.23 -28.37 7.34
CA GLU A 58 0.61 -27.82 8.41
C GLU A 58 0.64 -26.28 8.39
N LEU A 59 0.15 -25.66 7.31
CA LEU A 59 0.00 -24.22 7.22
C LEU A 59 -1.26 -23.78 7.97
N ASP A 60 -1.17 -22.69 8.69
CA ASP A 60 -2.31 -22.12 9.41
C ASP A 60 -3.48 -21.87 8.45
N HIS A 61 -4.70 -22.13 8.92
CA HIS A 61 -5.96 -21.97 8.18
C HIS A 61 -6.09 -22.80 6.89
N VAL A 62 -5.12 -23.65 6.53
CA VAL A 62 -5.18 -24.53 5.35
C VAL A 62 -5.59 -25.94 5.79
N GLY A 63 -6.90 -26.17 5.94
CA GLY A 63 -7.44 -27.50 6.21
C GLY A 63 -7.50 -28.41 4.97
N GLU A 64 -7.82 -29.71 5.16
CA GLU A 64 -7.90 -30.72 4.11
C GLU A 64 -8.66 -30.25 2.85
N ALA A 65 -9.84 -29.62 3.02
CA ALA A 65 -10.67 -29.18 1.90
C ALA A 65 -10.03 -28.05 1.07
N ILE A 66 -9.27 -27.14 1.70
CA ILE A 66 -8.57 -26.04 1.02
C ILE A 66 -7.26 -26.56 0.44
N GLY A 67 -6.51 -27.37 1.19
CA GLY A 67 -5.28 -28.01 0.72
C GLY A 67 -5.49 -28.81 -0.57
N SER A 68 -6.59 -29.58 -0.64
CA SER A 68 -6.94 -30.33 -1.86
C SER A 68 -7.21 -29.41 -3.06
N LYS A 69 -7.83 -28.25 -2.88
CA LYS A 69 -8.07 -27.28 -3.96
C LYS A 69 -6.79 -26.58 -4.42
N VAL A 70 -5.92 -26.26 -3.47
CA VAL A 70 -4.60 -25.70 -3.78
C VAL A 70 -3.79 -26.70 -4.59
N THR A 71 -3.77 -27.97 -4.18
CA THR A 71 -3.10 -29.05 -4.94
C THR A 71 -3.71 -29.20 -6.34
N GLN A 72 -5.06 -29.22 -6.43
CA GLN A 72 -5.74 -29.26 -7.73
C GLN A 72 -5.30 -28.12 -8.65
N TYR A 73 -5.23 -26.90 -8.12
CA TYR A 73 -4.81 -25.72 -8.90
C TYR A 73 -3.36 -25.82 -9.38
N VAL A 74 -2.45 -26.24 -8.52
CA VAL A 74 -1.04 -26.45 -8.88
C VAL A 74 -0.87 -27.52 -9.96
N GLU A 75 -1.66 -28.60 -9.89
CA GLU A 75 -1.58 -29.70 -10.85
C GLU A 75 -2.28 -29.43 -12.18
N THR A 76 -3.39 -28.69 -12.18
CA THR A 76 -4.28 -28.57 -13.34
C THR A 76 -4.43 -27.14 -13.87
N GLY A 77 -4.08 -26.12 -13.06
CA GLY A 77 -4.33 -24.72 -13.36
C GLY A 77 -5.77 -24.26 -13.10
N GLU A 78 -6.64 -25.14 -12.55
CA GLU A 78 -8.06 -24.86 -12.34
C GLU A 78 -8.52 -25.41 -10.98
N ILE A 79 -9.51 -24.76 -10.36
CA ILE A 79 -10.23 -25.25 -9.18
C ILE A 79 -11.68 -25.49 -9.60
N GLU A 80 -12.11 -26.75 -9.60
CA GLU A 80 -13.46 -27.16 -10.04
C GLU A 80 -14.58 -26.39 -9.30
N GLU A 81 -14.47 -26.22 -7.96
CA GLU A 81 -15.45 -25.44 -7.19
C GLU A 81 -15.49 -23.96 -7.62
N LEU A 82 -14.38 -23.38 -8.03
CA LEU A 82 -14.33 -21.98 -8.51
C LEU A 82 -15.05 -21.86 -9.85
N GLU A 83 -14.82 -22.79 -10.77
CA GLU A 83 -15.48 -22.76 -12.08
C GLU A 83 -16.99 -22.98 -11.94
N ASP A 84 -17.43 -23.88 -11.08
CA ASP A 84 -18.85 -24.07 -10.75
C ASP A 84 -19.46 -22.77 -10.18
N LEU A 85 -18.77 -22.10 -9.25
CA LEU A 85 -19.25 -20.83 -8.68
C LEU A 85 -19.31 -19.69 -9.70
N ARG A 86 -18.38 -19.64 -10.66
CA ARG A 86 -18.39 -18.69 -11.78
C ARG A 86 -19.52 -18.95 -12.76
N GLU A 87 -19.88 -20.22 -12.99
CA GLU A 87 -21.04 -20.57 -13.80
C GLU A 87 -22.36 -20.19 -13.10
N ASP A 88 -22.44 -20.38 -11.78
CA ASP A 88 -23.64 -20.03 -10.99
C ASP A 88 -23.80 -18.51 -10.81
N LEU A 89 -22.71 -17.77 -10.68
CA LEU A 89 -22.68 -16.31 -10.52
C LEU A 89 -21.65 -15.68 -11.50
N PRO A 90 -22.01 -15.48 -12.76
CA PRO A 90 -21.11 -15.01 -13.81
C PRO A 90 -20.91 -13.49 -13.74
N VAL A 91 -20.20 -13.01 -12.71
CA VAL A 91 -19.92 -11.60 -12.46
C VAL A 91 -18.43 -11.32 -12.43
N GLU A 92 -18.01 -10.13 -12.83
CA GLU A 92 -16.67 -9.62 -12.62
C GLU A 92 -16.48 -9.23 -11.13
N MET A 93 -16.43 -10.23 -10.22
CA MET A 93 -16.46 -10.03 -8.77
C MET A 93 -15.43 -9.01 -8.31
N GLU A 94 -14.18 -9.19 -8.73
CA GLU A 94 -13.06 -8.30 -8.38
C GLU A 94 -13.30 -6.86 -8.86
N ALA A 95 -13.81 -6.68 -10.06
CA ALA A 95 -14.07 -5.35 -10.61
C ALA A 95 -15.22 -4.64 -9.86
N LEU A 96 -16.31 -5.35 -9.61
CA LEU A 96 -17.49 -4.81 -8.95
C LEU A 96 -17.23 -4.46 -7.47
N THR A 97 -16.48 -5.30 -6.75
CA THR A 97 -16.17 -5.07 -5.32
C THR A 97 -15.17 -3.96 -5.08
N ARG A 98 -14.54 -3.40 -6.12
CA ARG A 98 -13.72 -2.18 -6.02
C ARG A 98 -14.53 -0.89 -5.93
N VAL A 99 -15.81 -0.95 -6.28
CA VAL A 99 -16.71 0.20 -6.13
C VAL A 99 -17.13 0.33 -4.67
N GLU A 100 -16.94 1.52 -4.11
CA GLU A 100 -17.29 1.79 -2.71
C GLU A 100 -18.76 1.43 -2.42
N GLY A 101 -18.98 0.70 -1.31
CA GLY A 101 -20.31 0.20 -0.92
C GLY A 101 -20.80 -1.02 -1.70
N VAL A 102 -20.01 -1.54 -2.64
CA VAL A 102 -20.34 -2.74 -3.42
C VAL A 102 -19.46 -3.92 -2.94
N GLY A 103 -19.77 -4.47 -1.78
CA GLY A 103 -19.14 -5.71 -1.30
C GLY A 103 -19.74 -6.97 -1.97
N PRO A 104 -19.18 -8.17 -1.73
CA PRO A 104 -19.65 -9.42 -2.35
C PRO A 104 -21.16 -9.67 -2.19
N LYS A 105 -21.73 -9.46 -1.00
CA LYS A 105 -23.18 -9.57 -0.77
C LYS A 105 -24.00 -8.57 -1.60
N THR A 106 -23.45 -7.38 -1.80
CA THR A 106 -24.06 -6.35 -2.64
C THR A 106 -24.07 -6.80 -4.10
N VAL A 107 -22.94 -7.35 -4.59
CA VAL A 107 -22.84 -7.91 -5.94
C VAL A 107 -23.89 -9.00 -6.16
N GLY A 108 -24.00 -9.96 -5.23
CA GLY A 108 -25.03 -11.02 -5.32
C GLY A 108 -26.46 -10.48 -5.42
N LYS A 109 -26.81 -9.48 -4.59
CA LYS A 109 -28.13 -8.83 -4.64
C LYS A 109 -28.38 -8.06 -5.94
N LEU A 110 -27.37 -7.35 -6.45
CA LEU A 110 -27.47 -6.59 -7.69
C LEU A 110 -27.58 -7.52 -8.89
N TYR A 111 -26.85 -8.64 -8.89
CA TYR A 111 -27.00 -9.66 -9.91
C TYR A 111 -28.40 -10.30 -9.89
N GLU A 112 -28.89 -10.72 -8.72
CA GLU A 112 -30.22 -11.34 -8.58
C GLU A 112 -31.36 -10.39 -9.03
N ALA A 113 -31.22 -9.08 -8.73
CA ALA A 113 -32.28 -8.10 -8.98
C ALA A 113 -32.21 -7.49 -10.39
N LEU A 114 -31.03 -7.23 -10.93
CA LEU A 114 -30.79 -6.44 -12.12
C LEU A 114 -29.87 -7.11 -13.16
N GLU A 115 -29.41 -8.35 -12.88
CA GLU A 115 -28.49 -9.12 -13.75
C GLU A 115 -27.15 -8.37 -14.02
N ILE A 116 -26.69 -7.53 -13.08
CA ILE A 116 -25.44 -6.78 -13.19
C ILE A 116 -24.26 -7.75 -13.11
N GLN A 117 -23.41 -7.77 -14.15
CA GLN A 117 -22.23 -8.65 -14.24
C GLN A 117 -20.93 -7.86 -14.30
N THR A 118 -20.92 -6.66 -14.87
CA THR A 118 -19.74 -5.83 -15.15
C THR A 118 -19.87 -4.44 -14.54
N LEU A 119 -18.76 -3.68 -14.50
CA LEU A 119 -18.78 -2.26 -14.11
C LEU A 119 -19.65 -1.42 -15.08
N ASP A 120 -19.70 -1.78 -16.36
CA ASP A 120 -20.51 -1.06 -17.35
C ASP A 120 -22.00 -1.29 -17.11
N ASP A 121 -22.39 -2.51 -16.72
CA ASP A 121 -23.79 -2.80 -16.33
C ASP A 121 -24.16 -2.03 -15.05
N LEU A 122 -23.24 -1.98 -14.08
CA LEU A 122 -23.45 -1.26 -12.82
C LEU A 122 -23.64 0.24 -13.06
N GLU A 123 -22.81 0.85 -13.91
CA GLU A 123 -22.93 2.25 -14.30
C GLU A 123 -24.28 2.53 -15.00
N ALA A 124 -24.61 1.72 -15.99
CA ALA A 124 -25.85 1.88 -16.72
C ALA A 124 -27.10 1.78 -15.81
N ALA A 125 -27.11 0.84 -14.87
CA ALA A 125 -28.20 0.68 -13.90
C ALA A 125 -28.25 1.86 -12.91
N ALA A 126 -27.10 2.36 -12.45
CA ALA A 126 -27.04 3.52 -11.56
C ALA A 126 -27.46 4.82 -12.26
N GLU A 127 -27.03 5.06 -13.51
CA GLU A 127 -27.47 6.20 -14.33
C GLU A 127 -28.99 6.17 -14.63
N ALA A 128 -29.55 4.96 -14.78
CA ALA A 128 -30.98 4.77 -14.98
C ALA A 128 -31.81 4.92 -13.69
N GLY A 129 -31.19 4.99 -12.51
CA GLY A 129 -31.86 5.06 -11.22
C GLY A 129 -32.49 3.73 -10.78
N GLU A 130 -32.03 2.61 -11.31
CA GLU A 130 -32.58 1.28 -11.06
C GLU A 130 -32.06 0.66 -9.75
N ILE A 131 -30.86 1.03 -9.30
CA ILE A 131 -30.24 0.49 -8.07
C ILE A 131 -31.04 0.91 -6.83
N GLN A 132 -31.51 2.15 -6.75
CA GLN A 132 -32.31 2.62 -5.62
C GLN A 132 -33.68 1.91 -5.50
N GLU A 133 -34.15 1.22 -6.54
CA GLU A 133 -35.37 0.42 -6.53
C GLU A 133 -35.13 -0.98 -5.91
N VAL A 134 -33.88 -1.41 -5.79
CA VAL A 134 -33.52 -2.69 -5.18
C VAL A 134 -33.62 -2.58 -3.65
N SER A 135 -34.21 -3.58 -3.01
CA SER A 135 -34.41 -3.59 -1.56
C SER A 135 -33.07 -3.48 -0.80
N GLY A 136 -32.95 -2.46 0.05
CA GLY A 136 -31.76 -2.19 0.85
C GLY A 136 -30.82 -1.14 0.25
N PHE A 137 -31.14 -0.60 -0.93
CA PHE A 137 -30.41 0.49 -1.55
C PHE A 137 -31.28 1.76 -1.59
N GLY A 138 -30.65 2.90 -1.44
CA GLY A 138 -31.32 4.20 -1.56
C GLY A 138 -30.62 5.08 -2.58
N ALA A 139 -31.23 6.24 -2.88
CA ALA A 139 -30.66 7.19 -3.83
C ALA A 139 -29.24 7.65 -3.47
N LYS A 140 -28.90 7.71 -2.18
CA LYS A 140 -27.54 8.05 -1.74
C LYS A 140 -26.55 6.93 -2.08
N THR A 141 -26.93 5.67 -1.87
CA THR A 141 -26.09 4.52 -2.22
C THR A 141 -25.83 4.45 -3.73
N GLU A 142 -26.87 4.69 -4.53
CA GLU A 142 -26.74 4.73 -5.99
C GLU A 142 -25.81 5.86 -6.44
N GLN A 143 -25.88 7.05 -5.83
CA GLN A 143 -24.96 8.14 -6.13
C GLN A 143 -23.51 7.79 -5.75
N ASN A 144 -23.28 7.21 -4.56
CA ASN A 144 -21.96 6.77 -4.14
C ASN A 144 -21.38 5.72 -5.10
N ILE A 145 -22.21 4.80 -5.61
CA ILE A 145 -21.80 3.82 -6.63
C ILE A 145 -21.35 4.52 -7.92
N LEU A 146 -22.13 5.51 -8.41
CA LEU A 146 -21.76 6.28 -9.60
C LEU A 146 -20.41 7.00 -9.41
N ASP A 147 -20.23 7.67 -8.28
CA ASP A 147 -19.01 8.40 -7.98
C ASP A 147 -17.79 7.43 -7.84
N GLY A 148 -18.02 6.20 -7.35
CA GLY A 148 -16.98 5.19 -7.15
C GLY A 148 -16.58 4.42 -8.43
N ILE A 149 -17.39 4.39 -9.47
CA ILE A 149 -17.10 3.60 -10.70
C ILE A 149 -15.89 4.13 -11.45
N ASP A 150 -15.78 5.45 -11.61
CA ASP A 150 -14.63 6.07 -12.28
C ASP A 150 -13.32 5.77 -11.54
N PHE A 151 -13.36 5.81 -10.19
CA PHE A 151 -12.23 5.42 -9.34
C PHE A 151 -11.88 3.94 -9.50
N ALA A 152 -12.86 3.03 -9.46
CA ALA A 152 -12.65 1.60 -9.64
C ALA A 152 -12.02 1.26 -11.01
N ARG A 153 -12.41 1.98 -12.08
CA ARG A 153 -11.81 1.82 -13.43
C ARG A 153 -10.36 2.28 -13.49
N GLN A 154 -10.01 3.37 -12.80
CA GLN A 154 -8.63 3.87 -12.74
C GLN A 154 -7.75 2.96 -11.89
N SER A 155 -8.26 2.47 -10.76
CA SER A 155 -7.57 1.56 -9.85
C SER A 155 -7.18 0.23 -10.50
N ARG A 156 -8.00 -0.30 -11.43
CA ARG A 156 -7.73 -1.56 -12.15
C ARG A 156 -6.39 -1.57 -12.92
N LYS A 157 -5.80 -0.39 -13.17
CA LYS A 157 -4.55 -0.25 -13.95
C LYS A 157 -3.30 -0.07 -13.07
N ARG A 158 -3.46 0.05 -11.75
CA ARG A 158 -2.33 0.36 -10.86
C ARG A 158 -2.26 -0.63 -9.71
N GLN A 159 -1.06 -1.17 -9.50
CA GLN A 159 -0.75 -2.07 -8.37
C GLN A 159 -0.45 -1.25 -7.11
N LEU A 160 -0.67 -1.83 -5.93
CA LEU A 160 -0.22 -1.25 -4.68
C LEU A 160 1.32 -1.25 -4.61
N LEU A 161 1.90 -0.27 -3.95
CA LEU A 161 3.34 -0.22 -3.71
C LEU A 161 3.84 -1.50 -3.03
N GLY A 162 3.12 -1.99 -2.00
CA GLY A 162 3.47 -3.21 -1.27
C GLY A 162 3.45 -4.48 -2.13
N ALA A 163 2.72 -4.52 -3.25
CA ALA A 163 2.75 -5.62 -4.20
C ALA A 163 3.85 -5.43 -5.28
N ALA A 164 4.06 -4.20 -5.76
CA ALA A 164 5.01 -3.91 -6.83
C ALA A 164 6.47 -3.86 -6.34
N ARG A 165 6.71 -3.36 -5.11
CA ARG A 165 8.07 -3.18 -4.59
C ARG A 165 8.85 -4.49 -4.42
N PRO A 166 8.29 -5.57 -3.83
CA PRO A 166 8.99 -6.85 -3.76
C PRO A 166 9.42 -7.40 -5.13
N LEU A 167 8.57 -7.26 -6.15
CA LEU A 167 8.90 -7.69 -7.51
C LEU A 167 10.02 -6.85 -8.13
N ALA A 168 10.02 -5.55 -7.85
CA ALA A 168 11.11 -4.67 -8.27
C ALA A 168 12.44 -5.04 -7.59
N ASP A 169 12.40 -5.33 -6.29
CA ASP A 169 13.58 -5.76 -5.52
C ASP A 169 14.12 -7.11 -6.02
N GLU A 170 13.24 -8.06 -6.39
CA GLU A 170 13.63 -9.32 -7.05
C GLU A 170 14.31 -9.06 -8.41
N ALA A 171 13.75 -8.17 -9.25
CA ALA A 171 14.34 -7.81 -10.53
C ALA A 171 15.74 -7.18 -10.36
N LEU A 172 15.90 -6.26 -9.39
CA LEU A 172 17.20 -5.68 -9.06
C LEU A 172 18.18 -6.73 -8.52
N SER A 173 17.70 -7.68 -7.73
CA SER A 173 18.52 -8.79 -7.21
C SER A 173 18.98 -9.72 -8.35
N TYR A 174 18.10 -10.02 -9.30
CA TYR A 174 18.46 -10.79 -10.50
C TYR A 174 19.52 -10.06 -11.34
N LEU A 175 19.34 -8.76 -11.58
CA LEU A 175 20.28 -7.96 -12.37
C LEU A 175 21.67 -7.85 -11.73
N ARG A 176 21.78 -8.01 -10.41
CA ARG A 176 23.07 -8.07 -9.70
C ARG A 176 23.97 -9.19 -10.19
N ASP A 177 23.37 -10.30 -10.63
CA ASP A 177 24.08 -11.49 -11.08
C ASP A 177 24.32 -11.50 -12.59
N VAL A 178 23.90 -10.45 -13.31
CA VAL A 178 24.13 -10.28 -14.75
C VAL A 178 25.45 -9.56 -14.99
N ASP A 179 26.46 -10.27 -15.48
CA ASP A 179 27.84 -9.77 -15.68
C ASP A 179 27.90 -8.48 -16.53
N ALA A 180 26.97 -8.29 -17.45
CA ALA A 180 26.91 -7.11 -18.32
C ALA A 180 26.27 -5.89 -17.63
N ALA A 181 25.60 -6.01 -16.49
CA ALA A 181 25.01 -4.91 -15.74
C ALA A 181 26.04 -4.30 -14.79
N GLU A 182 26.41 -3.03 -15.00
CA GLU A 182 27.39 -2.33 -14.17
C GLU A 182 26.75 -1.60 -12.98
N ARG A 183 25.60 -0.96 -13.23
CA ARG A 183 24.78 -0.27 -12.23
C ARG A 183 23.32 -0.45 -12.59
N TRP A 184 22.45 -0.59 -11.61
CA TRP A 184 21.01 -0.74 -11.82
C TRP A 184 20.23 -0.10 -10.67
N GLU A 185 19.06 0.43 -10.98
CA GLU A 185 18.18 1.05 -10.00
C GLU A 185 16.75 1.09 -10.56
N VAL A 186 15.75 1.10 -9.67
CA VAL A 186 14.39 1.45 -10.06
C VAL A 186 14.30 2.93 -10.42
N ALA A 187 13.34 3.28 -11.24
CA ALA A 187 13.01 4.65 -11.60
C ALA A 187 11.50 4.86 -11.48
N GLY A 188 10.96 5.93 -12.04
CA GLY A 188 9.53 6.17 -12.10
C GLY A 188 8.85 6.33 -10.75
N SER A 189 7.57 6.01 -10.71
CA SER A 189 6.72 6.20 -9.52
C SER A 189 7.09 5.29 -8.35
N ILE A 190 7.64 4.10 -8.62
CA ILE A 190 8.07 3.17 -7.58
C ILE A 190 9.28 3.70 -6.80
N ARG A 191 10.21 4.37 -7.46
CA ARG A 191 11.37 4.99 -6.80
C ARG A 191 10.96 6.20 -5.96
N ARG A 192 9.88 6.88 -6.34
CA ARG A 192 9.30 7.98 -5.56
C ARG A 192 8.32 7.52 -4.47
N TRP A 193 8.28 6.22 -4.19
CA TRP A 193 7.42 5.61 -3.15
C TRP A 193 5.95 5.99 -3.28
N ARG A 194 5.42 6.04 -4.52
CA ARG A 194 3.99 6.34 -4.73
C ARG A 194 3.14 5.18 -4.23
N ALA A 195 2.03 5.50 -3.57
CA ALA A 195 1.12 4.52 -2.99
C ALA A 195 0.61 3.47 -3.99
N THR A 196 0.51 3.85 -5.27
CA THR A 196 0.13 2.94 -6.36
C THR A 196 1.07 3.09 -7.55
N ILE A 197 1.38 1.98 -8.21
CA ILE A 197 2.38 1.84 -9.27
C ILE A 197 1.68 1.38 -10.55
N GLY A 198 1.92 2.05 -11.68
CA GLY A 198 1.39 1.65 -12.99
C GLY A 198 2.26 0.59 -13.65
N ASP A 199 3.56 0.79 -13.59
CA ASP A 199 4.62 -0.03 -14.13
C ASP A 199 5.88 0.12 -13.26
N VAL A 200 6.75 -0.87 -13.30
CA VAL A 200 8.05 -0.84 -12.61
C VAL A 200 9.10 -0.47 -13.65
N ASP A 201 9.65 0.73 -13.54
CA ASP A 201 10.76 1.17 -14.36
C ASP A 201 12.10 0.73 -13.75
N VAL A 202 12.92 0.06 -14.54
CA VAL A 202 14.29 -0.37 -14.17
C VAL A 202 15.30 0.21 -15.14
N LEU A 203 16.29 0.93 -14.62
CA LEU A 203 17.37 1.52 -15.39
C LEU A 203 18.67 0.73 -15.14
N VAL A 204 19.39 0.41 -16.20
CA VAL A 204 20.66 -0.34 -16.13
C VAL A 204 21.75 0.39 -16.92
N ALA A 205 22.89 0.65 -16.27
CA ALA A 205 24.10 1.11 -16.97
C ALA A 205 24.89 -0.08 -17.51
N THR A 206 25.25 -0.04 -18.79
CA THR A 206 25.98 -1.12 -19.44
C THR A 206 26.67 -0.65 -20.72
N GLU A 207 27.80 -1.28 -21.04
CA GLU A 207 28.44 -1.22 -22.36
C GLU A 207 27.91 -2.28 -23.34
N ASP A 208 27.17 -3.30 -22.85
CA ASP A 208 26.59 -4.37 -23.64
C ASP A 208 25.06 -4.47 -23.42
N PRO A 209 24.29 -3.55 -24.02
CA PRO A 209 22.84 -3.48 -23.80
C PRO A 209 22.09 -4.72 -24.29
N GLU A 210 22.55 -5.36 -25.36
CA GLU A 210 21.89 -6.56 -25.92
C GLU A 210 21.99 -7.73 -24.93
N ALA A 211 23.15 -7.93 -24.28
CA ALA A 211 23.34 -8.97 -23.27
C ALA A 211 22.44 -8.76 -22.03
N VAL A 212 22.26 -7.50 -21.58
CA VAL A 212 21.36 -7.18 -20.48
C VAL A 212 19.90 -7.44 -20.85
N VAL A 213 19.46 -7.01 -22.03
CA VAL A 213 18.09 -7.25 -22.51
C VAL A 213 17.82 -8.74 -22.68
N GLU A 214 18.77 -9.51 -23.24
CA GLU A 214 18.63 -10.96 -23.38
C GLU A 214 18.54 -11.66 -22.02
N ALA A 215 19.39 -11.29 -21.05
CA ALA A 215 19.34 -11.83 -19.71
C ALA A 215 17.99 -11.51 -19.03
N PHE A 216 17.56 -10.25 -19.08
CA PHE A 216 16.32 -9.81 -18.44
C PHE A 216 15.08 -10.52 -19.01
N THR A 217 15.00 -10.68 -20.33
CA THR A 217 13.87 -11.37 -20.97
C THR A 217 13.91 -12.90 -20.78
N ALA A 218 15.06 -13.45 -20.40
CA ALA A 218 15.24 -14.86 -20.05
C ALA A 218 15.12 -15.14 -18.53
N TRP A 219 14.83 -14.14 -17.73
CA TRP A 219 14.60 -14.31 -16.29
C TRP A 219 13.42 -15.26 -16.07
N ASP A 220 13.59 -16.26 -15.22
CA ASP A 220 12.63 -17.35 -14.98
C ASP A 220 11.29 -16.90 -14.34
N ARG A 221 11.26 -15.67 -13.78
CA ARG A 221 10.03 -15.03 -13.28
C ARG A 221 9.21 -14.32 -14.36
N VAL A 222 9.70 -14.19 -15.59
CA VAL A 222 9.00 -13.51 -16.68
C VAL A 222 7.89 -14.41 -17.23
N ASP A 223 6.64 -13.99 -17.05
CA ASP A 223 5.45 -14.68 -17.57
C ASP A 223 5.28 -14.42 -19.08
N ASP A 224 5.53 -13.18 -19.53
CA ASP A 224 5.37 -12.75 -20.92
C ASP A 224 6.36 -11.64 -21.28
N VAL A 225 6.92 -11.71 -22.48
CA VAL A 225 7.75 -10.64 -23.06
C VAL A 225 6.90 -9.79 -23.98
N ILE A 226 6.51 -8.60 -23.49
CA ILE A 226 5.64 -7.67 -24.22
C ILE A 226 6.39 -7.04 -25.40
N GLU A 227 7.61 -6.57 -25.16
CA GLU A 227 8.50 -5.95 -26.15
C GLU A 227 9.97 -6.21 -25.78
N ALA A 228 10.81 -6.50 -26.76
CA ALA A 228 12.26 -6.57 -26.59
C ALA A 228 12.96 -5.92 -27.79
N GLY A 229 13.77 -4.88 -27.51
CA GLY A 229 14.64 -4.19 -28.44
C GLY A 229 16.11 -4.40 -28.08
N THR A 230 17.01 -3.57 -28.61
CA THR A 230 18.44 -3.64 -28.31
C THR A 230 18.83 -2.93 -27.00
N THR A 231 18.03 -1.95 -26.54
CA THR A 231 18.35 -1.11 -25.36
C THR A 231 17.19 -1.02 -24.38
N LYS A 232 16.10 -1.69 -24.63
CA LYS A 232 14.91 -1.72 -23.76
C LYS A 232 14.14 -3.02 -23.92
N ALA A 233 13.47 -3.42 -22.86
CA ALA A 233 12.50 -4.51 -22.86
C ALA A 233 11.35 -4.19 -21.92
N SER A 234 10.17 -4.72 -22.25
CA SER A 234 9.00 -4.71 -21.40
C SER A 234 8.55 -6.14 -21.18
N THR A 235 8.40 -6.53 -19.93
CA THR A 235 7.97 -7.87 -19.53
C THR A 235 6.79 -7.81 -18.58
N ARG A 236 6.13 -8.93 -18.36
CA ARG A 236 5.12 -9.11 -17.32
C ARG A 236 5.61 -10.14 -16.32
N VAL A 237 5.49 -9.82 -15.04
CA VAL A 237 5.84 -10.68 -13.91
C VAL A 237 4.72 -10.55 -12.87
N ALA A 238 4.01 -11.65 -12.57
CA ALA A 238 2.89 -11.65 -11.63
C ALA A 238 1.90 -10.48 -11.85
N GLU A 239 1.41 -10.32 -13.09
CA GLU A 239 0.51 -9.25 -13.54
C GLU A 239 1.12 -7.82 -13.52
N VAL A 240 2.32 -7.62 -12.99
CA VAL A 240 3.02 -6.33 -13.00
C VAL A 240 3.85 -6.20 -14.27
N ARG A 241 3.73 -5.05 -14.94
CA ARG A 241 4.60 -4.69 -16.05
C ARG A 241 5.93 -4.17 -15.51
N ILE A 242 7.05 -4.73 -16.00
CA ILE A 242 8.40 -4.26 -15.70
C ILE A 242 9.06 -3.79 -16.99
N ASP A 243 9.44 -2.52 -17.01
CA ASP A 243 10.08 -1.85 -18.15
C ASP A 243 11.57 -1.65 -17.86
N LEU A 244 12.43 -2.37 -18.56
CA LEU A 244 13.87 -2.21 -18.46
C LEU A 244 14.38 -1.28 -19.56
N ARG A 245 15.26 -0.37 -19.18
CA ARG A 245 16.00 0.52 -20.10
C ARG A 245 17.48 0.48 -19.78
N THR A 246 18.31 0.32 -20.81
CA THR A 246 19.77 0.40 -20.69
C THR A 246 20.29 1.76 -21.15
N VAL A 247 21.35 2.22 -20.49
CA VAL A 247 22.08 3.46 -20.82
C VAL A 247 23.59 3.22 -20.69
N VAL A 248 24.40 4.08 -21.30
CA VAL A 248 25.84 4.04 -21.06
C VAL A 248 26.18 4.53 -19.64
N PRO A 249 27.24 3.98 -19.01
CA PRO A 249 27.56 4.29 -17.61
C PRO A 249 27.67 5.79 -17.29
N GLU A 250 28.21 6.59 -18.20
CA GLU A 250 28.38 8.02 -18.04
C GLU A 250 27.04 8.78 -18.00
N GLU A 251 25.98 8.27 -18.60
CA GLU A 251 24.65 8.89 -18.65
C GLU A 251 23.68 8.34 -17.59
N PHE A 252 24.14 7.44 -16.72
CA PHE A 252 23.26 6.77 -15.78
C PHE A 252 22.58 7.74 -14.80
N GLY A 253 23.31 8.70 -14.24
CA GLY A 253 22.75 9.64 -13.29
C GLY A 253 21.72 10.60 -13.90
N SER A 254 21.97 11.06 -15.14
CA SER A 254 21.02 11.91 -15.86
C SER A 254 19.76 11.14 -16.25
N ALA A 255 19.92 9.92 -16.75
CA ALA A 255 18.79 9.07 -17.07
C ALA A 255 17.99 8.70 -15.80
N LEU A 256 18.67 8.38 -14.70
CA LEU A 256 18.01 8.06 -13.43
C LEU A 256 17.19 9.25 -12.91
N GLN A 257 17.75 10.47 -12.91
CA GLN A 257 17.02 11.69 -12.56
C GLN A 257 15.80 11.90 -13.46
N TYR A 258 15.99 11.79 -14.78
CA TYR A 258 14.94 12.03 -15.77
C TYR A 258 13.80 11.00 -15.67
N PHE A 259 14.11 9.69 -15.61
CA PHE A 259 13.11 8.62 -15.55
C PHE A 259 12.49 8.44 -14.16
N THR A 260 13.17 8.90 -13.09
CA THR A 260 12.55 8.97 -11.76
C THR A 260 11.40 9.97 -11.75
N GLY A 261 11.54 11.13 -12.40
CA GLY A 261 10.51 12.17 -12.45
C GLY A 261 10.36 12.88 -11.07
N SER A 262 9.16 13.38 -10.73
CA SER A 262 7.93 13.31 -11.52
C SER A 262 8.04 14.10 -12.84
N ARG A 263 7.01 13.99 -13.69
CA ARG A 263 6.95 14.81 -14.90
C ARG A 263 6.99 16.30 -14.56
N ASP A 264 6.21 16.71 -13.58
CA ASP A 264 6.05 18.12 -13.20
C ASP A 264 7.32 18.61 -12.52
N HIS A 265 7.93 17.83 -11.61
CA HIS A 265 9.28 18.11 -11.09
C HIS A 265 10.31 18.31 -12.21
N ASN A 266 10.34 17.44 -13.20
CA ASN A 266 11.28 17.56 -14.33
C ASN A 266 11.02 18.82 -15.18
N ILE A 267 9.77 19.26 -15.31
CA ILE A 267 9.43 20.50 -16.02
C ILE A 267 9.97 21.70 -15.25
N THR A 268 9.70 21.77 -13.95
CA THR A 268 10.14 22.87 -13.08
C THR A 268 11.67 22.91 -12.96
N LEU A 269 12.32 21.75 -12.77
CA LEU A 269 13.79 21.65 -12.73
C LEU A 269 14.42 22.08 -14.06
N ARG A 270 13.82 21.73 -15.20
CA ARG A 270 14.29 22.15 -16.52
C ARG A 270 14.15 23.66 -16.72
N ASN A 271 13.03 24.25 -16.29
CA ASN A 271 12.84 25.69 -16.34
C ASN A 271 13.89 26.41 -15.47
N TYR A 272 14.15 25.90 -14.27
CA TYR A 272 15.19 26.39 -13.37
C TYR A 272 16.60 26.36 -14.03
N ALA A 273 16.88 25.29 -14.81
CA ALA A 273 18.13 25.14 -15.54
C ALA A 273 18.23 26.11 -16.74
N ILE A 274 17.15 26.31 -17.50
CA ILE A 274 17.11 27.23 -18.66
C ILE A 274 17.45 28.67 -18.21
N ASP A 275 16.94 29.11 -17.07
CA ASP A 275 17.23 30.42 -16.49
C ASP A 275 18.73 30.62 -16.14
N ARG A 276 19.51 29.51 -16.12
CA ARG A 276 20.94 29.43 -15.81
C ARG A 276 21.80 29.07 -17.02
N GLU A 277 21.21 29.08 -18.21
CA GLU A 277 21.88 28.68 -19.45
C GLU A 277 22.40 27.22 -19.41
N VAL A 278 21.69 26.35 -18.66
CA VAL A 278 21.95 24.89 -18.58
C VAL A 278 20.82 24.12 -19.26
N LYS A 279 21.19 23.19 -20.14
CA LYS A 279 20.27 22.25 -20.77
C LYS A 279 20.27 20.92 -20.01
N LEU A 280 19.11 20.51 -19.52
CA LEU A 280 18.90 19.22 -18.85
C LEU A 280 18.11 18.24 -19.72
N ASN A 281 18.58 17.01 -19.81
CA ASN A 281 17.87 15.88 -20.40
C ASN A 281 18.42 14.55 -19.88
N GLU A 282 17.91 13.43 -20.39
CA GLU A 282 18.31 12.07 -20.04
C GLU A 282 19.78 11.73 -20.36
N TYR A 283 20.50 12.60 -21.09
CA TYR A 283 21.91 12.41 -21.47
C TYR A 283 22.88 13.24 -20.62
N GLY A 284 22.41 14.23 -19.88
CA GLY A 284 23.25 15.06 -19.02
C GLY A 284 22.72 16.45 -18.75
N ALA A 285 23.52 17.17 -17.98
CA ALA A 285 23.46 18.62 -17.82
C ALA A 285 24.56 19.25 -18.70
N PHE A 286 24.19 20.19 -19.56
CA PHE A 286 25.08 20.82 -20.53
C PHE A 286 25.06 22.33 -20.35
N ASP A 287 26.25 22.97 -20.21
CA ASP A 287 26.39 24.40 -20.28
C ASP A 287 26.19 24.83 -21.73
N VAL A 288 25.21 25.70 -21.96
CA VAL A 288 24.83 26.22 -23.29
C VAL A 288 24.99 27.74 -23.39
N SER A 289 25.67 28.37 -22.41
CA SER A 289 25.86 29.82 -22.35
C SER A 289 26.56 30.41 -23.57
N GLU A 290 27.43 29.65 -24.25
CA GLU A 290 28.15 30.06 -25.46
C GLU A 290 27.58 29.43 -26.75
N ILE A 291 26.39 28.80 -26.69
CA ILE A 291 25.78 28.05 -27.80
C ILE A 291 24.69 28.90 -28.46
N ASP A 292 24.83 29.14 -29.77
CA ASP A 292 23.87 29.93 -30.57
C ASP A 292 22.50 29.26 -30.72
N ASP A 293 22.47 27.90 -30.80
CA ASP A 293 21.25 27.10 -30.92
C ASP A 293 21.31 25.88 -29.98
N PRO A 294 20.83 26.04 -28.73
CA PRO A 294 20.80 24.96 -27.76
C PRO A 294 19.93 23.77 -28.19
N ASP A 295 18.99 23.96 -29.13
CA ASP A 295 18.07 22.93 -29.61
C ASP A 295 18.58 22.14 -30.81
N ALA A 296 19.78 22.48 -31.33
CA ALA A 296 20.39 21.78 -32.47
C ALA A 296 20.66 20.27 -32.26
N GLY A 297 20.62 19.80 -31.00
CA GLY A 297 20.77 18.36 -30.67
C GLY A 297 20.64 18.12 -29.18
N GLN A 298 20.56 16.83 -28.79
CA GLN A 298 20.36 16.43 -27.39
C GLN A 298 21.62 16.65 -26.52
N ARG A 299 22.82 16.50 -27.08
CA ARG A 299 24.12 16.59 -26.39
C ARG A 299 24.91 17.83 -26.88
N VAL A 300 24.24 18.97 -26.90
CA VAL A 300 24.82 20.26 -27.33
C VAL A 300 25.30 21.04 -26.10
N GLY A 301 26.49 21.57 -26.15
CA GLY A 301 27.16 22.28 -25.05
C GLY A 301 28.21 21.47 -24.33
N ASP A 302 28.88 22.06 -23.35
CA ASP A 302 29.84 21.37 -22.50
C ASP A 302 29.11 20.59 -21.41
N ARG A 303 29.35 19.29 -21.34
CA ARG A 303 28.72 18.44 -20.32
C ARG A 303 29.30 18.74 -18.95
N ILE A 304 28.45 19.17 -18.02
CA ILE A 304 28.81 19.59 -16.65
C ILE A 304 28.21 18.66 -15.56
N GLY A 305 27.36 17.71 -15.95
CA GLY A 305 26.78 16.71 -15.05
C GLY A 305 26.14 15.54 -15.82
N GLY A 306 25.82 14.43 -15.11
CA GLY A 306 25.07 13.30 -15.68
C GLY A 306 25.58 11.90 -15.30
N GLU A 307 26.79 11.76 -14.76
CA GLU A 307 27.32 10.47 -14.33
C GLU A 307 26.59 9.97 -13.06
N THR A 308 26.25 10.89 -12.17
CA THR A 308 25.42 10.63 -10.98
C THR A 308 24.27 11.62 -10.89
N GLU A 309 23.19 11.28 -10.18
CA GLU A 309 22.08 12.20 -9.95
C GLU A 309 22.52 13.47 -9.21
N GLU A 310 23.39 13.33 -8.21
CA GLU A 310 23.93 14.46 -7.46
C GLU A 310 24.62 15.45 -8.39
N SER A 311 25.31 14.95 -9.43
CA SER A 311 25.98 15.83 -10.41
C SER A 311 24.99 16.61 -11.28
N MET A 312 23.77 16.12 -11.48
CA MET A 312 22.70 16.84 -12.19
C MET A 312 22.20 18.05 -11.39
N TYR A 313 21.98 17.85 -10.08
CA TYR A 313 21.57 18.93 -9.18
C TYR A 313 22.73 19.90 -8.90
N ALA A 314 23.94 19.39 -8.71
CA ALA A 314 25.13 20.22 -8.50
C ALA A 314 25.45 21.13 -9.70
N ALA A 315 25.14 20.71 -10.93
CA ALA A 315 25.24 21.54 -12.14
C ALA A 315 24.33 22.79 -12.11
N LEU A 316 23.35 22.82 -11.21
CA LEU A 316 22.40 23.90 -10.97
C LEU A 316 22.62 24.62 -9.63
N ASP A 317 23.71 24.35 -8.94
CA ASP A 317 23.99 24.80 -7.57
C ASP A 317 22.90 24.38 -6.56
N LEU A 318 22.25 23.22 -6.79
CA LEU A 318 21.25 22.62 -5.91
C LEU A 318 21.83 21.42 -5.17
N PRO A 319 21.43 21.19 -3.91
CA PRO A 319 21.61 19.89 -3.26
C PRO A 319 20.79 18.82 -3.98
N TRP A 320 21.19 17.56 -3.83
CA TRP A 320 20.38 16.43 -4.31
C TRP A 320 19.01 16.43 -3.62
N ILE A 321 17.94 16.29 -4.40
CA ILE A 321 16.57 16.22 -3.91
C ILE A 321 16.17 14.74 -3.84
N PRO A 322 15.77 14.21 -2.67
CA PRO A 322 15.30 12.84 -2.54
C PRO A 322 14.14 12.51 -3.49
N PRO A 323 14.09 11.29 -4.09
CA PRO A 323 13.03 10.90 -5.01
C PRO A 323 11.62 11.08 -4.45
N GLU A 324 11.43 10.81 -3.16
CA GLU A 324 10.17 10.90 -2.42
C GLU A 324 9.59 12.31 -2.43
N MET A 325 10.43 13.33 -2.54
CA MET A 325 10.03 14.74 -2.58
C MET A 325 9.71 15.27 -3.98
N ARG A 326 10.08 14.56 -5.06
CA ARG A 326 10.03 15.05 -6.44
C ARG A 326 8.60 15.03 -7.03
N GLU A 327 7.69 15.79 -6.46
CA GLU A 327 6.27 15.85 -6.85
C GLU A 327 5.80 17.28 -7.19
N ASP A 328 6.75 18.21 -7.43
CA ASP A 328 6.49 19.62 -7.77
C ASP A 328 5.65 20.35 -6.69
N ARG A 329 6.13 20.25 -5.44
CA ARG A 329 5.49 20.86 -4.26
C ARG A 329 6.34 21.93 -3.60
N GLY A 330 7.24 22.57 -4.36
CA GLY A 330 8.16 23.59 -3.88
C GLY A 330 9.51 23.05 -3.44
N GLU A 331 9.83 21.77 -3.70
CA GLU A 331 11.09 21.16 -3.31
C GLU A 331 12.29 21.76 -4.03
N ILE A 332 12.13 22.29 -5.25
CA ILE A 332 13.22 22.94 -6.00
C ILE A 332 13.54 24.30 -5.38
N GLU A 333 12.52 25.08 -5.01
CA GLU A 333 12.67 26.36 -4.31
C GLU A 333 13.26 26.16 -2.92
N ALA A 334 12.81 25.14 -2.18
CA ALA A 334 13.37 24.77 -0.88
C ALA A 334 14.85 24.38 -1.00
N ALA A 335 15.20 23.58 -2.01
CA ALA A 335 16.59 23.21 -2.31
C ALA A 335 17.46 24.45 -2.59
N ALA A 336 16.95 25.38 -3.40
CA ALA A 336 17.65 26.62 -3.73
C ALA A 336 17.82 27.56 -2.54
N ALA A 337 16.89 27.53 -1.59
CA ALA A 337 16.96 28.29 -0.33
C ALA A 337 17.83 27.61 0.74
N GLY A 338 18.16 26.31 0.59
CA GLY A 338 18.82 25.51 1.60
C GLY A 338 17.89 25.04 2.73
N ASP A 339 16.59 24.99 2.44
CA ASP A 339 15.50 24.70 3.38
C ASP A 339 14.86 23.31 3.13
N LEU A 340 15.59 22.39 2.45
CA LEU A 340 15.11 21.00 2.34
C LEU A 340 14.98 20.40 3.74
N PRO A 341 13.86 19.69 4.04
CA PRO A 341 13.71 18.99 5.31
C PRO A 341 14.69 17.82 5.43
N ASP A 342 15.08 17.51 6.65
CA ASP A 342 15.72 16.25 7.00
C ASP A 342 14.62 15.19 7.09
N LEU A 343 14.62 14.25 6.17
CA LEU A 343 13.57 13.23 6.10
C LEU A 343 13.80 12.14 7.15
N VAL A 344 12.70 11.65 7.73
CA VAL A 344 12.72 10.47 8.60
C VAL A 344 13.16 9.27 7.77
N GLY A 345 14.20 8.58 8.25
CA GLY A 345 14.67 7.33 7.67
C GLY A 345 14.13 6.10 8.42
N GLN A 346 14.29 4.92 7.84
CA GLN A 346 13.89 3.67 8.48
C GLN A 346 14.57 3.47 9.85
N ASP A 347 15.83 3.90 9.99
CA ASP A 347 16.60 3.76 11.22
C ASP A 347 16.12 4.71 12.35
N ASP A 348 15.25 5.67 12.03
CA ASP A 348 14.65 6.59 13.00
C ASP A 348 13.34 6.03 13.60
N VAL A 349 12.81 4.92 13.07
CA VAL A 349 11.59 4.28 13.57
C VAL A 349 11.97 3.20 14.58
N HIS A 350 11.75 3.50 15.85
CA HIS A 350 12.19 2.67 16.99
C HIS A 350 11.10 1.75 17.55
N GLY A 351 9.87 1.83 17.10
CA GLY A 351 8.78 1.02 17.62
C GLY A 351 7.49 1.19 16.83
N ASP A 352 6.46 0.47 17.23
CA ASP A 352 5.15 0.47 16.60
C ASP A 352 4.06 0.62 17.66
N LEU A 353 3.15 1.56 17.45
CA LEU A 353 2.08 1.89 18.40
C LEU A 353 0.71 1.37 17.97
N HIS A 354 0.63 0.69 16.81
CA HIS A 354 -0.63 0.19 16.27
C HIS A 354 -0.45 -1.21 15.68
N THR A 355 -0.76 -2.23 16.49
CA THR A 355 -0.62 -3.63 16.11
C THR A 355 -1.71 -4.52 16.70
N HIS A 356 -2.00 -5.63 16.02
CA HIS A 356 -3.10 -6.54 16.31
C HIS A 356 -2.61 -7.96 16.54
N THR A 357 -3.27 -8.65 17.47
CA THR A 357 -2.94 -10.03 17.84
C THR A 357 -4.13 -10.97 17.62
N ALA A 358 -3.95 -12.23 17.95
CA ALA A 358 -5.02 -13.24 17.94
C ALA A 358 -6.16 -12.96 18.95
N TRP A 359 -6.05 -11.90 19.77
CA TRP A 359 -7.14 -11.41 20.58
C TRP A 359 -8.24 -10.74 19.73
N SER A 360 -7.88 -10.08 18.65
CA SER A 360 -8.84 -9.51 17.68
C SER A 360 -8.78 -10.26 16.34
N ASP A 361 -8.09 -9.73 15.36
CA ASP A 361 -8.01 -10.25 13.99
C ASP A 361 -6.59 -10.50 13.48
N GLY A 362 -5.58 -10.27 14.32
CA GLY A 362 -4.21 -10.67 14.03
C GLY A 362 -4.02 -12.19 14.10
N ASP A 363 -2.94 -12.68 13.51
CA ASP A 363 -2.63 -14.11 13.40
C ASP A 363 -1.57 -14.58 14.41
N ALA A 364 -0.96 -13.65 15.19
CA ALA A 364 0.09 -13.96 16.14
C ALA A 364 -0.37 -13.77 17.59
N THR A 365 0.17 -14.56 18.52
CA THR A 365 0.06 -14.27 19.95
C THR A 365 0.85 -13.03 20.33
N ILE A 366 0.54 -12.42 21.49
CA ILE A 366 1.30 -11.27 22.01
C ILE A 366 2.81 -11.58 22.05
N THR A 367 3.19 -12.75 22.54
CA THR A 367 4.61 -13.17 22.62
C THR A 367 5.26 -13.31 21.24
N GLU A 368 4.56 -13.86 20.26
CA GLU A 368 5.10 -14.02 18.89
C GLU A 368 5.25 -12.68 18.21
N LEU A 369 4.27 -11.79 18.33
CA LEU A 369 4.33 -10.45 17.77
C LEU A 369 5.46 -9.63 18.41
N ALA A 370 5.59 -9.64 19.74
CA ALA A 370 6.64 -8.97 20.48
C ALA A 370 8.05 -9.43 20.06
N ARG A 371 8.27 -10.76 19.93
CA ARG A 371 9.56 -11.28 19.45
C ARG A 371 9.85 -10.90 18.02
N GLY A 372 8.84 -10.92 17.15
CA GLY A 372 8.98 -10.47 15.76
C GLY A 372 9.36 -8.99 15.67
N ALA A 373 8.78 -8.13 16.51
CA ALA A 373 9.14 -6.72 16.61
C ALA A 373 10.60 -6.51 17.10
N ALA A 374 11.01 -7.24 18.13
CA ALA A 374 12.39 -7.21 18.63
C ALA A 374 13.40 -7.72 17.56
N GLU A 375 13.06 -8.80 16.84
CA GLU A 375 13.89 -9.32 15.74
C GLU A 375 13.98 -8.32 14.57
N TYR A 376 12.94 -7.55 14.33
CA TYR A 376 12.94 -6.47 13.33
C TYR A 376 13.79 -5.28 13.76
N GLY A 377 13.97 -5.07 15.07
CA GLY A 377 14.81 -4.02 15.65
C GLY A 377 14.02 -2.92 16.36
N HIS A 378 12.76 -3.17 16.71
CA HIS A 378 11.97 -2.25 17.54
C HIS A 378 12.40 -2.32 19.01
N ASP A 379 12.43 -1.16 19.67
CA ASP A 379 12.70 -1.01 21.10
C ASP A 379 11.44 -1.17 21.94
N TYR A 380 10.26 -0.84 21.36
CA TYR A 380 8.95 -0.93 22.01
C TYR A 380 7.84 -1.34 21.02
N LEU A 381 6.77 -1.93 21.56
CA LEU A 381 5.58 -2.34 20.80
C LEU A 381 4.33 -2.07 21.62
N CYS A 382 3.31 -1.45 21.03
CA CYS A 382 1.98 -1.36 21.62
C CYS A 382 1.07 -2.45 21.03
N ILE A 383 0.49 -3.25 21.89
CA ILE A 383 -0.60 -4.17 21.53
C ILE A 383 -1.89 -3.37 21.59
N SER A 384 -2.51 -3.11 20.45
CA SER A 384 -3.66 -2.22 20.32
C SER A 384 -4.83 -2.89 19.59
N ASP A 385 -5.15 -4.12 19.98
CA ASP A 385 -6.25 -4.88 19.40
C ASP A 385 -7.56 -4.08 19.32
N HIS A 386 -8.39 -4.38 18.33
CA HIS A 386 -9.66 -3.71 18.10
C HIS A 386 -10.60 -3.80 19.32
N ALA A 387 -11.19 -2.70 19.73
CA ALA A 387 -12.36 -2.71 20.61
C ALA A 387 -13.64 -2.99 19.81
N THR A 388 -14.65 -3.55 20.47
CA THR A 388 -16.01 -3.67 19.90
C THR A 388 -16.58 -2.30 19.57
N GLY A 389 -17.45 -2.20 18.56
CA GLY A 389 -18.08 -0.93 18.20
C GLY A 389 -18.62 -0.88 16.77
N PRO A 390 -19.16 0.28 16.35
CA PRO A 390 -19.66 0.46 15.00
C PRO A 390 -18.56 0.30 13.96
N GLY A 391 -18.83 -0.55 12.96
CA GLY A 391 -17.87 -0.88 11.90
C GLY A 391 -17.12 -2.20 12.12
N MET A 392 -17.05 -2.70 13.36
CA MET A 392 -16.52 -4.02 13.64
C MET A 392 -17.54 -5.11 13.27
N VAL A 393 -17.19 -5.91 12.26
CA VAL A 393 -18.08 -6.95 11.71
C VAL A 393 -17.53 -8.32 12.09
N GLY A 394 -18.38 -9.21 12.57
CA GLY A 394 -18.02 -10.61 12.83
C GLY A 394 -17.50 -10.91 14.23
N GLY A 395 -17.64 -9.99 15.19
CA GLY A 395 -17.27 -10.23 16.60
C GLY A 395 -15.75 -10.25 16.81
N VAL A 396 -15.04 -9.39 16.11
CA VAL A 396 -13.57 -9.29 16.13
C VAL A 396 -13.10 -8.39 17.27
N GLY A 397 -13.89 -7.36 17.64
CA GLY A 397 -13.49 -6.40 18.68
C GLY A 397 -13.71 -6.93 20.10
N LEU A 398 -12.87 -6.50 21.03
CA LEU A 398 -12.85 -6.84 22.43
C LEU A 398 -13.85 -5.97 23.22
N GLU A 399 -14.57 -6.61 24.13
CA GLU A 399 -15.40 -5.91 25.13
C GLU A 399 -14.52 -5.40 26.28
N ASP A 400 -15.03 -4.43 27.07
CA ASP A 400 -14.30 -3.81 28.18
C ASP A 400 -13.67 -4.81 29.19
N ASP A 401 -14.34 -5.93 29.47
CA ASP A 401 -13.82 -6.96 30.37
C ASP A 401 -12.70 -7.78 29.70
N GLU A 402 -12.78 -8.03 28.39
CA GLU A 402 -11.75 -8.72 27.60
C GLU A 402 -10.50 -7.85 27.45
N LEU A 403 -10.65 -6.54 27.26
CA LEU A 403 -9.53 -5.58 27.27
C LEU A 403 -8.75 -5.63 28.59
N ARG A 404 -9.43 -5.74 29.72
CA ARG A 404 -8.76 -5.86 31.02
C ARG A 404 -8.00 -7.21 31.16
N GLU A 405 -8.58 -8.30 30.65
CA GLU A 405 -7.91 -9.60 30.65
C GLU A 405 -6.67 -9.57 29.72
N GLN A 406 -6.76 -8.90 28.59
CA GLN A 406 -5.63 -8.72 27.66
C GLN A 406 -4.51 -7.87 28.28
N MET A 407 -4.85 -6.75 28.95
CA MET A 407 -3.85 -5.94 29.66
C MET A 407 -3.06 -6.76 30.68
N ASP A 408 -3.71 -7.67 31.40
CA ASP A 408 -3.04 -8.55 32.36
C ASP A 408 -2.08 -9.54 31.65
N GLU A 409 -2.46 -10.06 30.46
CA GLU A 409 -1.57 -10.89 29.64
C GLU A 409 -0.40 -10.10 29.08
N ILE A 410 -0.62 -8.89 28.53
CA ILE A 410 0.44 -8.02 28.00
C ILE A 410 1.50 -7.76 29.08
N ARG A 411 1.06 -7.36 30.27
CA ARG A 411 1.96 -7.09 31.41
C ARG A 411 2.74 -8.34 31.85
N ALA A 412 2.12 -9.53 31.79
CA ALA A 412 2.79 -10.78 32.11
C ALA A 412 3.82 -11.16 31.05
N VAL A 413 3.56 -10.89 29.78
CA VAL A 413 4.53 -11.11 28.69
C VAL A 413 5.68 -10.11 28.76
N ASP A 414 5.40 -8.84 29.07
CA ASP A 414 6.40 -7.78 29.27
C ASP A 414 7.37 -8.13 30.40
N ASP A 415 6.85 -8.62 31.53
CA ASP A 415 7.67 -9.09 32.66
C ASP A 415 8.59 -10.28 32.29
N ASP A 416 8.24 -11.07 31.27
CA ASP A 416 8.97 -12.27 30.81
C ASP A 416 9.93 -11.99 29.64
N LEU A 417 9.85 -10.83 28.97
CA LEU A 417 10.68 -10.42 27.84
C LEU A 417 11.60 -9.25 28.22
N ASP A 418 12.91 -9.44 28.05
CA ASP A 418 13.93 -8.40 28.30
C ASP A 418 14.35 -7.64 27.02
N GLU A 419 13.85 -8.08 25.84
CA GLU A 419 14.33 -7.61 24.53
C GLU A 419 13.54 -6.43 23.98
N ILE A 420 12.32 -6.18 24.47
CA ILE A 420 11.41 -5.15 23.96
C ILE A 420 10.44 -4.71 25.07
N ASP A 421 10.12 -3.43 25.15
CA ASP A 421 9.11 -2.90 26.06
C ASP A 421 7.71 -3.01 25.45
N LEU A 422 6.74 -3.60 26.18
CA LEU A 422 5.36 -3.72 25.71
C LEU A 422 4.45 -2.68 26.37
N LEU A 423 3.61 -2.05 25.55
CA LEU A 423 2.55 -1.15 25.98
C LEU A 423 1.19 -1.83 25.82
N ALA A 424 0.35 -1.73 26.84
CA ALA A 424 -1.04 -2.16 26.77
C ALA A 424 -1.90 -1.05 26.17
N GLY A 425 -2.38 -1.25 24.96
CA GLY A 425 -3.18 -0.27 24.24
C GLY A 425 -4.51 -0.84 23.74
N VAL A 426 -5.21 -0.05 22.97
CA VAL A 426 -6.43 -0.41 22.26
C VAL A 426 -6.59 0.41 20.99
N GLU A 427 -7.12 -0.17 19.93
CA GLU A 427 -7.71 0.58 18.84
C GLU A 427 -9.21 0.75 19.09
N ALA A 428 -9.58 1.94 19.61
CA ALA A 428 -10.94 2.32 19.90
C ALA A 428 -11.65 2.90 18.68
N ASN A 429 -12.89 2.49 18.44
CA ASN A 429 -13.69 3.04 17.34
C ASN A 429 -14.17 4.44 17.66
N ILE A 430 -14.11 5.35 16.69
CA ILE A 430 -14.71 6.67 16.76
C ILE A 430 -16.14 6.59 16.19
N ASP A 431 -17.14 6.88 17.00
CA ASP A 431 -18.53 6.99 16.57
C ASP A 431 -18.75 8.20 15.65
N ALA A 432 -19.91 8.26 15.00
CA ALA A 432 -20.24 9.33 14.05
C ALA A 432 -20.24 10.75 14.67
N ASP A 433 -20.31 10.86 15.97
CA ASP A 433 -20.29 12.12 16.74
C ASP A 433 -18.94 12.40 17.44
N GLY A 434 -17.93 11.54 17.24
CA GLY A 434 -16.60 11.69 17.80
C GLY A 434 -16.40 11.04 19.18
N THR A 435 -17.41 10.33 19.72
CA THR A 435 -17.25 9.57 20.97
C THR A 435 -16.53 8.25 20.72
N LEU A 436 -15.87 7.69 21.74
CA LEU A 436 -15.16 6.42 21.64
C LEU A 436 -16.04 5.24 22.09
N SER A 437 -15.77 4.07 21.53
CA SER A 437 -16.54 2.84 21.82
C SER A 437 -16.16 2.14 23.13
N VAL A 438 -15.11 2.59 23.82
CA VAL A 438 -14.57 2.00 25.07
C VAL A 438 -14.92 2.89 26.26
N ALA A 439 -15.21 2.30 27.42
CA ALA A 439 -15.54 3.04 28.61
C ALA A 439 -14.37 3.84 29.20
N ASP A 440 -14.61 5.06 29.70
CA ASP A 440 -13.57 5.98 30.19
C ASP A 440 -12.66 5.36 31.26
N ASP A 441 -13.19 4.47 32.12
CA ASP A 441 -12.41 3.83 33.16
C ASP A 441 -11.48 2.73 32.63
N VAL A 442 -11.80 2.10 31.48
CA VAL A 442 -10.92 1.19 30.78
C VAL A 442 -9.82 1.95 30.06
N LEU A 443 -10.20 3.02 29.33
CA LEU A 443 -9.25 3.90 28.64
C LEU A 443 -8.21 4.49 29.61
N ALA A 444 -8.60 4.79 30.84
CA ALA A 444 -7.70 5.35 31.86
C ALA A 444 -6.69 4.33 32.43
N ASP A 445 -6.92 3.03 32.27
CA ASP A 445 -6.04 1.95 32.74
C ASP A 445 -5.03 1.49 31.65
N LEU A 446 -5.21 1.92 30.39
CA LEU A 446 -4.34 1.64 29.24
C LEU A 446 -3.12 2.56 29.24
N ASP A 447 -2.03 2.08 28.61
CA ASP A 447 -0.81 2.86 28.40
C ASP A 447 -0.91 3.74 27.16
N LEU A 448 -1.74 3.35 26.16
CA LEU A 448 -1.92 4.07 24.90
C LEU A 448 -3.28 3.77 24.24
N VAL A 449 -3.90 4.79 23.67
CA VAL A 449 -5.17 4.70 22.95
C VAL A 449 -5.01 5.21 21.52
N VAL A 450 -5.22 4.33 20.56
CA VAL A 450 -5.39 4.66 19.15
C VAL A 450 -6.89 4.82 18.88
N ALA A 451 -7.32 5.97 18.43
CA ALA A 451 -8.72 6.21 18.05
C ALA A 451 -8.87 6.22 16.54
N SER A 452 -9.73 5.35 15.99
CA SER A 452 -9.84 5.14 14.54
C SER A 452 -11.27 5.15 14.01
N PRO A 453 -11.50 5.77 12.82
CA PRO A 453 -12.81 5.76 12.17
C PRO A 453 -13.03 4.48 11.35
N HIS A 454 -13.95 3.60 11.77
CA HIS A 454 -14.31 2.38 11.04
C HIS A 454 -15.73 2.40 10.45
N SER A 455 -16.53 3.41 10.81
CA SER A 455 -17.91 3.56 10.35
C SER A 455 -18.21 4.99 9.94
N ALA A 456 -19.35 5.23 9.30
CA ALA A 456 -19.80 6.56 8.85
C ALA A 456 -18.74 7.32 8.03
N LEU A 457 -18.00 6.60 7.17
CA LEU A 457 -16.91 7.15 6.35
C LEU A 457 -17.40 7.99 5.16
N ASP A 458 -18.72 8.10 4.98
CA ASP A 458 -19.40 8.89 3.96
C ASP A 458 -19.88 10.26 4.48
N GLN A 459 -19.41 10.69 5.65
CA GLN A 459 -19.72 12.02 6.19
C GLN A 459 -19.14 13.12 5.28
N GLY A 460 -19.87 14.25 5.18
CA GLY A 460 -19.34 15.44 4.51
C GLY A 460 -18.16 16.05 5.29
N THR A 461 -17.30 16.78 4.57
CA THR A 461 -16.03 17.34 5.10
C THR A 461 -16.16 18.02 6.46
N ASP A 462 -17.15 18.91 6.64
CA ASP A 462 -17.33 19.64 7.90
C ASP A 462 -17.65 18.67 9.07
N ALA A 463 -18.58 17.73 8.86
CA ALA A 463 -18.98 16.76 9.89
C ALA A 463 -17.84 15.78 10.21
N ALA A 464 -17.09 15.33 9.22
CA ALA A 464 -15.91 14.50 9.41
C ALA A 464 -14.81 15.24 10.20
N THR A 465 -14.58 16.53 9.88
CA THR A 465 -13.62 17.38 10.61
C THR A 465 -14.04 17.55 12.07
N GLU A 466 -15.30 17.92 12.34
CA GLU A 466 -15.83 18.07 13.70
C GLU A 466 -15.73 16.75 14.50
N ARG A 467 -16.02 15.61 13.86
CA ARG A 467 -15.90 14.27 14.46
C ARG A 467 -14.47 13.96 14.89
N LEU A 468 -13.49 14.17 13.99
CA LEU A 468 -12.09 13.88 14.29
C LEU A 468 -11.53 14.83 15.34
N ILE A 469 -11.90 16.12 15.32
CA ILE A 469 -11.54 17.09 16.37
C ILE A 469 -12.11 16.63 17.72
N ALA A 470 -13.39 16.23 17.78
CA ALA A 470 -13.98 15.75 19.02
C ALA A 470 -13.29 14.49 19.57
N ALA A 471 -12.75 13.62 18.69
CA ALA A 471 -11.98 12.46 19.10
C ALA A 471 -10.60 12.84 19.66
N VAL A 472 -9.82 13.69 18.97
CA VAL A 472 -8.47 14.07 19.42
C VAL A 472 -8.48 14.95 20.67
N GLU A 473 -9.57 15.67 20.94
CA GLU A 473 -9.74 16.46 22.16
C GLU A 473 -10.06 15.61 23.40
N GLN A 474 -10.31 14.30 23.25
CA GLN A 474 -10.53 13.42 24.39
C GLN A 474 -9.20 13.15 25.12
N PRO A 475 -9.15 13.36 26.45
CA PRO A 475 -7.88 13.28 27.18
C PRO A 475 -7.20 11.90 27.19
N SER A 476 -7.94 10.86 26.82
CA SER A 476 -7.42 9.49 26.75
C SER A 476 -6.89 9.11 25.37
N VAL A 477 -6.98 9.97 24.35
CA VAL A 477 -6.54 9.65 22.99
C VAL A 477 -5.12 10.13 22.77
N ASP A 478 -4.22 9.19 22.49
CA ASP A 478 -2.82 9.44 22.22
C ASP A 478 -2.52 9.52 20.72
N VAL A 479 -3.21 8.70 19.90
CA VAL A 479 -3.02 8.62 18.45
C VAL A 479 -4.36 8.61 17.73
N LEU A 480 -4.52 9.44 16.70
CA LEU A 480 -5.60 9.34 15.72
C LEU A 480 -5.17 8.41 14.61
N GLY A 481 -5.66 7.17 14.62
CA GLY A 481 -5.32 6.10 13.70
C GLY A 481 -5.99 6.26 12.33
N HIS A 482 -5.24 6.00 11.24
CA HIS A 482 -5.68 6.07 9.83
C HIS A 482 -6.85 7.05 9.58
N PRO A 483 -6.63 8.36 9.77
CA PRO A 483 -7.66 9.38 9.94
C PRO A 483 -8.71 9.47 8.83
N SER A 484 -8.35 9.15 7.59
CA SER A 484 -9.31 9.17 6.48
C SER A 484 -10.09 7.86 6.34
N GLY A 485 -9.60 6.77 6.92
CA GLY A 485 -10.16 5.43 6.75
C GLY A 485 -10.08 4.93 5.31
N ARG A 486 -9.20 5.49 4.46
CA ARG A 486 -9.07 5.08 3.07
C ARG A 486 -8.54 3.66 2.93
N LEU A 487 -8.90 3.02 1.81
CA LEU A 487 -8.30 1.77 1.34
C LEU A 487 -7.91 1.94 -0.12
N LEU A 488 -6.61 1.91 -0.40
CA LEU A 488 -6.06 2.12 -1.74
C LEU A 488 -6.69 1.13 -2.74
N ASN A 489 -7.05 1.62 -3.91
CA ASN A 489 -7.75 0.88 -4.96
C ASN A 489 -9.14 0.32 -4.56
N ARG A 490 -9.66 0.61 -3.35
CA ARG A 490 -10.95 0.09 -2.86
C ARG A 490 -11.88 1.19 -2.34
N ARG A 491 -11.37 2.20 -1.61
CA ARG A 491 -12.16 3.27 -1.00
C ARG A 491 -11.32 4.53 -0.88
N GLU A 492 -11.84 5.68 -1.30
CA GLU A 492 -11.12 6.96 -1.26
C GLU A 492 -10.85 7.46 0.15
N GLY A 493 -11.70 7.15 1.10
CA GLY A 493 -11.63 7.66 2.47
C GLY A 493 -12.41 8.96 2.68
N MET A 494 -12.60 9.32 3.94
CA MET A 494 -13.28 10.57 4.32
C MET A 494 -12.47 11.79 3.87
N SER A 495 -13.17 12.80 3.37
CA SER A 495 -12.62 14.15 3.24
C SER A 495 -12.79 14.91 4.54
N PHE A 496 -11.72 15.50 5.07
CA PHE A 496 -11.73 16.35 6.25
C PHE A 496 -10.67 17.47 6.11
N ASP A 497 -10.79 18.51 6.91
CA ASP A 497 -9.80 19.60 6.96
C ASP A 497 -8.61 19.16 7.83
N VAL A 498 -7.56 18.68 7.15
CA VAL A 498 -6.34 18.18 7.81
C VAL A 498 -5.70 19.23 8.71
N TYR A 499 -5.70 20.51 8.29
CA TYR A 499 -5.06 21.56 9.05
C TYR A 499 -5.81 21.84 10.38
N GLN A 500 -7.15 21.91 10.34
CA GLN A 500 -7.94 22.10 11.57
C GLN A 500 -7.81 20.92 12.54
N VAL A 501 -7.82 19.70 12.03
CA VAL A 501 -7.60 18.50 12.88
C VAL A 501 -6.20 18.51 13.47
N ALA A 502 -5.18 18.91 12.69
CA ALA A 502 -3.80 19.00 13.16
C ALA A 502 -3.60 20.06 14.25
N GLU A 503 -4.22 21.26 14.11
CA GLU A 503 -4.19 22.27 15.17
C GLU A 503 -4.83 21.75 16.48
N ALA A 504 -5.99 21.07 16.38
CA ALA A 504 -6.65 20.48 17.54
C ALA A 504 -5.79 19.36 18.17
N ALA A 505 -5.18 18.50 17.36
CA ALA A 505 -4.28 17.45 17.80
C ALA A 505 -3.03 18.01 18.49
N ALA A 506 -2.43 19.07 17.93
CA ALA A 506 -1.30 19.78 18.53
C ALA A 506 -1.65 20.37 19.91
N ASP A 507 -2.82 20.99 20.04
CA ASP A 507 -3.31 21.58 21.30
C ASP A 507 -3.63 20.49 22.35
N ALA A 508 -4.12 19.33 21.92
CA ALA A 508 -4.42 18.18 22.79
C ALA A 508 -3.20 17.35 23.16
N GLY A 509 -2.14 17.39 22.33
CA GLY A 509 -0.95 16.54 22.44
C GLY A 509 -1.13 15.15 21.80
N THR A 510 -2.18 14.97 20.98
CA THR A 510 -2.48 13.73 20.25
C THR A 510 -1.67 13.67 18.97
N ALA A 511 -1.10 12.50 18.62
CA ALA A 511 -0.39 12.30 17.37
C ALA A 511 -1.37 11.94 16.23
N LEU A 512 -1.06 12.39 15.00
CA LEU A 512 -1.74 11.91 13.81
C LEU A 512 -0.92 10.76 13.20
N GLU A 513 -1.59 9.69 12.81
CA GLU A 513 -0.93 8.51 12.29
C GLU A 513 -0.54 8.64 10.81
N ILE A 514 0.64 8.13 10.49
CA ILE A 514 0.97 7.57 9.18
C ILE A 514 0.81 6.06 9.32
N ASN A 515 -0.34 5.53 8.94
CA ASN A 515 -0.55 4.09 8.88
C ASN A 515 0.18 3.54 7.65
N ALA A 516 1.23 2.76 7.89
CA ALA A 516 2.11 2.23 6.86
C ALA A 516 1.59 0.93 6.22
N ASN A 517 0.40 0.43 6.63
CA ASN A 517 -0.24 -0.68 5.97
C ASN A 517 -0.35 -0.41 4.47
N SER A 518 0.17 -1.32 3.65
CA SER A 518 0.29 -1.14 2.20
C SER A 518 -1.04 -0.93 1.47
N HIS A 519 -2.16 -1.29 2.11
CA HIS A 519 -3.51 -1.04 1.62
C HIS A 519 -4.06 0.33 2.05
N ARG A 520 -3.43 1.02 3.00
CA ARG A 520 -3.89 2.31 3.54
C ARG A 520 -2.96 3.46 3.17
N LEU A 521 -1.72 3.49 3.68
CA LEU A 521 -0.78 4.62 3.61
C LEU A 521 -1.47 5.94 4.02
N ASP A 522 -2.09 5.95 5.19
CA ASP A 522 -2.98 6.99 5.70
C ASP A 522 -2.42 7.57 7.03
N LEU A 523 -2.01 8.80 7.10
CA LEU A 523 -2.07 9.90 6.14
C LEU A 523 -1.09 9.72 4.97
N TRP A 524 -1.38 10.43 3.87
CA TRP A 524 -0.51 10.50 2.70
C TRP A 524 0.38 11.76 2.69
N GLY A 525 1.46 11.74 1.93
CA GLY A 525 2.53 12.75 1.99
C GLY A 525 2.10 14.22 2.02
N SER A 526 1.10 14.67 1.23
CA SER A 526 0.65 16.07 1.29
C SER A 526 -0.17 16.38 2.54
N ALA A 527 -0.92 15.39 3.05
CA ALA A 527 -1.64 15.55 4.31
C ALA A 527 -0.70 15.56 5.50
N VAL A 528 0.37 14.74 5.47
CA VAL A 528 1.44 14.77 6.48
C VAL A 528 2.10 16.14 6.54
N GLN A 529 2.46 16.73 5.39
CA GLN A 529 3.02 18.08 5.36
C GLN A 529 2.06 19.09 5.99
N THR A 530 0.76 19.04 5.64
CA THR A 530 -0.26 19.92 6.22
C THR A 530 -0.41 19.71 7.73
N ALA A 531 -0.30 18.46 8.20
CA ALA A 531 -0.39 18.12 9.62
C ALA A 531 0.81 18.67 10.41
N VAL A 532 2.02 18.54 9.85
CA VAL A 532 3.25 19.12 10.44
C VAL A 532 3.18 20.63 10.47
N ASP A 533 2.68 21.28 9.41
CA ASP A 533 2.48 22.72 9.35
C ASP A 533 1.44 23.21 10.38
N GLY A 534 0.44 22.36 10.71
CA GLY A 534 -0.52 22.56 11.80
C GLY A 534 0.05 22.33 13.19
N GLY A 535 1.27 21.78 13.30
CA GLY A 535 1.99 21.54 14.55
C GLY A 535 1.69 20.19 15.22
N ALA A 536 0.95 19.29 14.57
CA ALA A 536 0.63 17.98 15.14
C ALA A 536 1.86 17.08 15.24
N PRO A 537 2.05 16.33 16.34
CA PRO A 537 2.95 15.19 16.35
C PRO A 537 2.51 14.14 15.34
N ILE A 538 3.47 13.39 14.78
CA ILE A 538 3.19 12.31 13.83
C ILE A 538 3.69 10.99 14.41
N ALA A 539 2.84 9.96 14.38
CA ALA A 539 3.20 8.58 14.69
C ALA A 539 3.25 7.76 13.39
N ILE A 540 4.27 6.94 13.23
CA ILE A 540 4.42 6.03 12.09
C ILE A 540 4.21 4.61 12.61
N ASN A 541 3.13 3.95 12.17
CA ASN A 541 2.74 2.63 12.64
C ASN A 541 2.41 1.72 11.46
N THR A 542 2.57 0.40 11.65
CA THR A 542 2.30 -0.56 10.57
C THR A 542 0.85 -1.01 10.48
N ASP A 543 0.08 -0.94 11.56
CA ASP A 543 -1.22 -1.62 11.67
C ASP A 543 -1.02 -3.14 11.40
N ALA A 544 0.08 -3.68 11.98
CA ALA A 544 0.52 -5.04 11.71
C ALA A 544 -0.37 -6.07 12.41
N HIS A 545 -0.82 -7.06 11.64
CA HIS A 545 -1.58 -8.23 12.10
C HIS A 545 -0.68 -9.49 12.15
N HIS A 546 0.55 -9.38 11.63
CA HIS A 546 1.55 -10.44 11.62
C HIS A 546 2.96 -9.83 11.66
N PRO A 547 3.95 -10.48 12.34
CA PRO A 547 5.34 -9.99 12.42
C PRO A 547 6.01 -9.67 11.08
N LYS A 548 5.61 -10.32 10.00
CA LYS A 548 6.13 -10.06 8.63
C LYS A 548 5.77 -8.69 8.09
N GLU A 549 4.85 -7.96 8.73
CA GLU A 549 4.35 -6.65 8.27
C GLU A 549 5.13 -5.48 8.86
N PHE A 550 5.96 -5.68 9.89
CA PHE A 550 6.85 -4.62 10.41
C PHE A 550 7.71 -3.94 9.34
N PRO A 551 8.20 -4.62 8.28
CA PRO A 551 8.89 -3.96 7.18
C PRO A 551 8.07 -2.94 6.38
N ASN A 552 6.76 -2.82 6.59
CA ASN A 552 5.91 -1.82 5.93
C ASN A 552 6.28 -0.37 6.31
N VAL A 553 7.01 -0.13 7.39
CA VAL A 553 7.54 1.21 7.77
C VAL A 553 8.68 1.72 6.87
N ARG A 554 9.11 0.94 5.86
CA ARG A 554 10.17 1.32 4.91
C ARG A 554 9.79 2.49 4.03
#